data_86a39617a6f9a3184dfdac77ee92f545
#
_entry.id   86a39617a6f9a3184dfdac77ee92f545
#
_cell.length_a   1.000
_cell.length_b   1.000
_cell.length_c   1.000
_cell.angle_alpha   90.00
_cell.angle_beta   90.00
_cell.angle_gamma   90.00
#
_symmetry.space_group_name_H-M   'P 1'
#
loop_
_entity.id
_entity.type
_entity.pdbx_description
1 polymer ?
#
loop_
_entity_poly.entity_id
_entity_poly.type
_entity_poly.pdbx_seq_one_letter_code
_entity_poly.pdbx_strand_id
1 'polypeptide(L)'
;MTDVIKGKVYVVKDNIDTDVIIPARYLTSMDPKTLAKHAMEDLDPKNYPLPFLNKDGTCDYKLIIAGNNFGCGSSREHAPIALSAAGIEAVVASSFARIYYRNSVNGGIILPLESIGDLTDKFKTGDEIEISLKGLTIEKDYSEGLHAGPIYTIKPFGPVKDIIAAGGLTAYNKKKLTSPQ
;
A
#
# COMPACT_ATOMS: atom_id res chain seq x y z
N MET A 1 -13.05 -5.33 -7.13
CA MET A 1 -11.69 -5.66 -6.64
C MET A 1 -11.54 -7.16 -6.61
N THR A 2 -10.47 -7.70 -7.16
CA THR A 2 -10.18 -9.15 -7.16
C THR A 2 -9.94 -9.66 -5.74
N ASP A 3 -10.10 -10.99 -5.51
CA ASP A 3 -9.77 -11.60 -4.21
C ASP A 3 -8.27 -11.86 -4.04
N VAL A 4 -7.52 -11.67 -5.12
CA VAL A 4 -6.07 -11.87 -5.17
C VAL A 4 -5.41 -10.64 -5.78
N ILE A 5 -4.33 -10.17 -5.17
CA ILE A 5 -3.46 -9.09 -5.66
C ILE A 5 -2.07 -9.69 -5.89
N LYS A 6 -1.54 -9.51 -7.09
CA LYS A 6 -0.20 -10.01 -7.47
C LYS A 6 0.67 -8.90 -8.05
N GLY A 7 1.94 -8.96 -7.77
CA GLY A 7 2.95 -8.12 -8.40
C GLY A 7 4.21 -7.94 -7.58
N LYS A 8 5.11 -7.14 -8.13
CA LYS A 8 6.37 -6.80 -7.46
C LYS A 8 6.14 -5.98 -6.21
N VAL A 9 6.91 -6.27 -5.19
CA VAL A 9 6.87 -5.58 -3.91
C VAL A 9 8.06 -4.63 -3.74
N TYR A 10 7.80 -3.47 -3.15
CA TYR A 10 8.83 -2.60 -2.59
C TYR A 10 8.85 -2.74 -1.06
N VAL A 11 10.00 -2.99 -0.48
CA VAL A 11 10.12 -3.23 0.97
C VAL A 11 10.74 -2.02 1.65
N VAL A 12 10.04 -1.50 2.66
CA VAL A 12 10.50 -0.41 3.52
C VAL A 12 10.44 -0.81 4.99
N LYS A 13 11.21 -0.12 5.83
CA LYS A 13 11.31 -0.41 7.27
C LYS A 13 10.25 0.35 8.09
N ASP A 14 10.49 0.43 9.41
CA ASP A 14 9.64 1.15 10.36
C ASP A 14 9.61 2.65 10.11
N ASN A 15 8.53 3.30 10.59
CA ASN A 15 8.38 4.74 10.69
C ASN A 15 8.56 5.49 9.36
N ILE A 16 7.99 4.95 8.28
CA ILE A 16 7.93 5.70 7.03
C ILE A 16 6.97 6.87 7.21
N ASP A 17 7.54 8.08 7.24
CA ASP A 17 6.81 9.33 7.41
C ASP A 17 6.07 9.73 6.12
N THR A 18 4.94 10.40 6.27
CA THR A 18 4.21 10.96 5.13
C THR A 18 5.03 11.97 4.33
N ASP A 19 6.03 12.64 4.94
CA ASP A 19 6.98 13.49 4.24
C ASP A 19 7.93 12.72 3.34
N VAL A 20 8.26 11.48 3.70
CA VAL A 20 9.03 10.56 2.84
C VAL A 20 8.16 10.02 1.72
N ILE A 21 6.88 9.72 2.00
CA ILE A 21 5.94 9.21 0.99
C ILE A 21 5.67 10.28 -0.08
N ILE A 22 5.42 11.52 0.34
CA ILE A 22 5.27 12.68 -0.55
C ILE A 22 5.84 13.93 0.12
N PRO A 23 6.94 14.47 -0.38
CA PRO A 23 7.60 15.63 0.21
C PRO A 23 6.71 16.87 0.24
N ALA A 24 6.84 17.66 1.32
CA ALA A 24 6.02 18.86 1.57
C ALA A 24 5.99 19.85 0.41
N ARG A 25 7.08 19.93 -0.36
CA ARG A 25 7.22 20.84 -1.52
C ARG A 25 6.22 20.56 -2.65
N TYR A 26 5.59 19.39 -2.66
CA TYR A 26 4.61 18.99 -3.69
C TYR A 26 3.14 19.07 -3.23
N LEU A 27 2.88 19.46 -2.00
CA LEU A 27 1.53 19.52 -1.42
C LEU A 27 0.66 20.67 -1.97
N THR A 28 1.21 21.53 -2.80
CA THR A 28 0.45 22.58 -3.50
C THR A 28 -0.42 22.04 -4.63
N SER A 29 -0.19 20.78 -5.05
CA SER A 29 -0.95 20.11 -6.09
C SER A 29 -1.75 18.95 -5.50
N MET A 30 -3.00 18.78 -5.94
CA MET A 30 -3.82 17.60 -5.69
C MET A 30 -3.93 16.71 -6.94
N ASP A 31 -3.21 17.06 -8.01
CA ASP A 31 -3.19 16.24 -9.22
C ASP A 31 -2.45 14.91 -8.98
N PRO A 32 -3.16 13.76 -9.08
CA PRO A 32 -2.55 12.46 -8.81
C PRO A 32 -1.34 12.15 -9.69
N LYS A 33 -1.35 12.59 -10.96
CA LYS A 33 -0.24 12.35 -11.89
C LYS A 33 1.01 13.12 -11.50
N THR A 34 0.84 14.33 -10.96
CA THR A 34 1.95 15.13 -10.44
C THR A 34 2.51 14.49 -9.18
N LEU A 35 1.64 14.09 -8.24
CA LEU A 35 2.05 13.46 -6.98
C LEU A 35 2.77 12.13 -7.21
N ALA A 36 2.30 11.30 -8.15
CA ALA A 36 2.90 10.01 -8.48
C ALA A 36 4.38 10.11 -8.86
N LYS A 37 4.76 11.16 -9.59
CA LYS A 37 6.15 11.39 -10.05
C LYS A 37 7.14 11.69 -8.92
N HIS A 38 6.63 11.96 -7.72
CA HIS A 38 7.42 12.33 -6.55
C HIS A 38 7.17 11.39 -5.36
N ALA A 39 6.45 10.29 -5.60
CA ALA A 39 6.20 9.29 -4.57
C ALA A 39 7.51 8.64 -4.13
N MET A 40 7.76 8.64 -2.81
CA MET A 40 8.97 8.06 -2.20
C MET A 40 10.30 8.67 -2.68
N GLU A 41 10.29 9.89 -3.25
CA GLU A 41 11.47 10.54 -3.82
C GLU A 41 12.57 10.79 -2.77
N ASP A 42 12.20 11.08 -1.53
CA ASP A 42 13.12 11.39 -0.43
C ASP A 42 13.54 10.15 0.38
N LEU A 43 13.33 8.92 -0.13
CA LEU A 43 13.89 7.73 0.48
C LEU A 43 15.42 7.79 0.46
N ASP A 44 16.06 7.51 1.61
CA ASP A 44 17.52 7.50 1.72
C ASP A 44 18.13 6.37 0.87
N PRO A 45 18.93 6.67 -0.17
CA PRO A 45 19.52 5.64 -1.04
C PRO A 45 20.48 4.70 -0.32
N LYS A 46 21.00 5.08 0.85
CA LYS A 46 21.87 4.20 1.68
C LYS A 46 21.07 3.04 2.27
N ASN A 47 19.82 3.30 2.65
CA ASN A 47 18.92 2.30 3.22
C ASN A 47 18.08 1.60 2.16
N TYR A 48 17.82 2.28 1.03
CA TYR A 48 16.97 1.82 -0.07
C TYR A 48 17.72 1.98 -1.41
N PRO A 49 18.65 1.07 -1.72
CA PRO A 49 19.52 1.20 -2.90
C PRO A 49 18.78 1.03 -4.23
N LEU A 50 17.60 0.39 -4.22
CA LEU A 50 16.74 0.31 -5.39
C LEU A 50 15.76 1.48 -5.37
N PRO A 51 15.66 2.27 -6.46
CA PRO A 51 14.74 3.39 -6.51
C PRO A 51 13.29 2.89 -6.52
N PHE A 52 12.39 3.66 -5.89
CA PHE A 52 10.95 3.38 -5.94
C PHE A 52 10.37 3.70 -7.32
N LEU A 53 10.81 4.80 -7.93
CA LEU A 53 10.43 5.20 -9.28
C LEU A 53 11.58 5.01 -10.25
N ASN A 54 11.25 4.63 -11.47
CA ASN A 54 12.16 4.61 -12.60
C ASN A 54 12.53 6.04 -13.02
N LYS A 55 13.57 6.19 -13.85
CA LYS A 55 14.03 7.51 -14.33
C LYS A 55 12.97 8.27 -15.14
N ASP A 56 12.03 7.58 -15.73
CA ASP A 56 10.90 8.15 -16.47
C ASP A 56 9.68 8.49 -15.59
N GLY A 57 9.79 8.25 -14.27
CA GLY A 57 8.74 8.50 -13.28
C GLY A 57 7.68 7.40 -13.18
N THR A 58 7.89 6.25 -13.85
CA THR A 58 7.02 5.07 -13.69
C THR A 58 7.43 4.25 -12.47
N CYS A 59 6.52 3.41 -11.97
CA CYS A 59 6.75 2.50 -10.86
C CYS A 59 6.48 1.06 -11.30
N ASP A 60 7.44 0.16 -11.07
CA ASP A 60 7.29 -1.26 -11.40
C ASP A 60 6.63 -2.07 -10.29
N TYR A 61 6.45 -1.46 -9.13
CA TYR A 61 5.89 -2.11 -7.96
C TYR A 61 4.38 -1.90 -7.88
N LYS A 62 3.67 -2.93 -7.44
CA LYS A 62 2.23 -2.87 -7.14
C LYS A 62 1.93 -2.90 -5.66
N LEU A 63 2.89 -3.35 -4.87
CA LEU A 63 2.74 -3.62 -3.46
C LEU A 63 3.87 -3.00 -2.65
N ILE A 64 3.57 -2.59 -1.42
CA ILE A 64 4.58 -2.20 -0.44
C ILE A 64 4.48 -3.13 0.75
N ILE A 65 5.62 -3.65 1.24
CA ILE A 65 5.75 -4.24 2.56
C ILE A 65 6.50 -3.26 3.45
N ALA A 66 5.95 -2.99 4.62
CA ALA A 66 6.49 -2.04 5.59
C ALA A 66 6.52 -2.63 7.00
N GLY A 67 7.40 -2.11 7.82
CA GLY A 67 7.44 -2.40 9.25
C GLY A 67 6.34 -1.68 10.04
N ASN A 68 6.67 -1.24 11.23
CA ASN A 68 5.74 -0.56 12.12
C ASN A 68 5.50 0.90 11.74
N ASN A 69 4.29 1.40 12.07
CA ASN A 69 3.93 2.81 12.05
C ASN A 69 4.10 3.46 10.66
N PHE A 70 3.69 2.74 9.60
CA PHE A 70 3.71 3.27 8.24
C PHE A 70 2.75 4.45 8.09
N GLY A 71 3.21 5.51 7.41
CA GLY A 71 2.44 6.73 7.21
C GLY A 71 2.37 7.63 8.44
N CYS A 72 3.39 7.58 9.32
CA CYS A 72 3.50 8.48 10.46
C CYS A 72 3.72 9.94 10.02
N GLY A 73 3.78 10.85 10.98
CA GLY A 73 3.95 12.28 10.73
C GLY A 73 2.64 13.01 10.48
N SER A 74 2.64 13.94 9.54
CA SER A 74 1.52 14.85 9.30
C SER A 74 0.31 14.19 8.64
N SER A 75 -0.89 14.71 8.93
CA SER A 75 -2.12 14.27 8.26
C SER A 75 -2.14 14.72 6.79
N ARG A 76 -1.68 13.87 5.89
CA ARG A 76 -1.61 14.17 4.45
C ARG A 76 -2.45 13.20 3.64
N GLU A 77 -3.53 13.69 3.07
CA GLU A 77 -4.33 12.93 2.10
C GLU A 77 -3.55 12.67 0.81
N HIS A 78 -2.55 13.51 0.51
CA HIS A 78 -1.66 13.38 -0.63
C HIS A 78 -0.84 12.08 -0.62
N ALA A 79 -0.45 11.56 0.57
CA ALA A 79 0.41 10.40 0.69
C ALA A 79 -0.22 9.13 0.07
N PRO A 80 -1.43 8.69 0.45
CA PRO A 80 -2.06 7.55 -0.21
C PRO A 80 -2.39 7.83 -1.69
N ILE A 81 -2.71 9.09 -2.06
CA ILE A 81 -2.96 9.47 -3.46
C ILE A 81 -1.70 9.29 -4.31
N ALA A 82 -0.54 9.76 -3.82
CA ALA A 82 0.73 9.63 -4.52
C ALA A 82 1.09 8.17 -4.80
N LEU A 83 0.98 7.30 -3.79
CA LEU A 83 1.26 5.87 -3.93
C LEU A 83 0.29 5.18 -4.89
N SER A 84 -1.00 5.42 -4.73
CA SER A 84 -2.02 4.83 -5.60
C SER A 84 -1.85 5.27 -7.05
N ALA A 85 -1.58 6.56 -7.28
CA ALA A 85 -1.34 7.10 -8.62
C ALA A 85 -0.03 6.62 -9.23
N ALA A 86 0.97 6.25 -8.41
CA ALA A 86 2.19 5.58 -8.86
C ALA A 86 1.94 4.10 -9.22
N GLY A 87 0.77 3.53 -8.92
CA GLY A 87 0.42 2.15 -9.28
C GLY A 87 0.36 1.18 -8.11
N ILE A 88 0.55 1.65 -6.87
CA ILE A 88 0.46 0.79 -5.68
C ILE A 88 -1.01 0.47 -5.38
N GLU A 89 -1.33 -0.82 -5.32
CA GLU A 89 -2.68 -1.34 -5.03
C GLU A 89 -2.90 -1.59 -3.54
N ALA A 90 -1.87 -2.06 -2.83
CA ALA A 90 -1.94 -2.31 -1.40
C ALA A 90 -0.62 -2.05 -0.67
N VAL A 91 -0.73 -1.69 0.60
CA VAL A 91 0.39 -1.64 1.55
C VAL A 91 0.14 -2.67 2.63
N VAL A 92 1.11 -3.56 2.86
CA VAL A 92 1.11 -4.52 3.96
C VAL A 92 2.11 -4.05 5.00
N ALA A 93 1.67 -3.75 6.20
CA ALA A 93 2.55 -3.26 7.27
C ALA A 93 2.28 -3.97 8.60
N SER A 94 3.26 -4.01 9.49
CA SER A 94 3.06 -4.50 10.86
C SER A 94 2.03 -3.64 11.60
N SER A 95 2.05 -2.32 11.35
CA SER A 95 1.05 -1.36 11.83
C SER A 95 1.07 -0.07 11.00
N PHE A 96 -0.01 0.69 11.06
CA PHE A 96 -0.17 1.97 10.40
C PHE A 96 -0.38 3.11 11.40
N ALA A 97 0.07 4.31 11.05
CA ALA A 97 -0.41 5.51 11.72
C ALA A 97 -1.91 5.71 11.44
N ARG A 98 -2.68 6.02 12.50
CA ARG A 98 -4.16 6.10 12.43
C ARG A 98 -4.67 7.00 11.31
N ILE A 99 -4.02 8.15 11.11
CA ILE A 99 -4.47 9.15 10.14
C ILE A 99 -4.26 8.64 8.72
N TYR A 100 -3.08 8.06 8.43
CA TYR A 100 -2.79 7.45 7.13
C TYR A 100 -3.79 6.34 6.80
N TYR A 101 -4.05 5.43 7.74
CA TYR A 101 -5.02 4.34 7.59
C TYR A 101 -6.42 4.90 7.24
N ARG A 102 -6.90 5.89 8.01
CA ARG A 102 -8.20 6.52 7.77
C ARG A 102 -8.28 7.21 6.42
N ASN A 103 -7.25 7.96 6.01
CA ASN A 103 -7.21 8.63 4.73
C ASN A 103 -7.27 7.62 3.56
N SER A 104 -6.51 6.53 3.67
CA SER A 104 -6.50 5.45 2.67
C SER A 104 -7.88 4.81 2.51
N VAL A 105 -8.51 4.41 3.63
CA VAL A 105 -9.80 3.71 3.63
C VAL A 105 -10.96 4.64 3.31
N ASN A 106 -11.06 5.79 3.99
CA ASN A 106 -12.17 6.72 3.80
C ASN A 106 -12.20 7.31 2.39
N GLY A 107 -11.03 7.58 1.83
CA GLY A 107 -10.89 8.05 0.44
C GLY A 107 -11.07 6.97 -0.62
N GLY A 108 -11.06 5.69 -0.23
CA GLY A 108 -11.13 4.58 -1.19
C GLY A 108 -9.90 4.50 -2.10
N ILE A 109 -8.71 4.88 -1.57
CA ILE A 109 -7.54 5.18 -2.38
C ILE A 109 -6.62 3.98 -2.53
N ILE A 110 -6.20 3.37 -1.40
CA ILE A 110 -5.24 2.27 -1.35
C ILE A 110 -5.63 1.31 -0.24
N LEU A 111 -5.37 0.02 -0.42
CA LEU A 111 -5.74 -1.02 0.54
C LEU A 111 -4.65 -1.17 1.62
N PRO A 112 -4.90 -0.74 2.87
CA PRO A 112 -3.97 -0.95 3.98
C PRO A 112 -4.29 -2.29 4.65
N LEU A 113 -3.30 -3.19 4.72
CA LEU A 113 -3.39 -4.52 5.30
C LEU A 113 -2.38 -4.65 6.44
N GLU A 114 -2.81 -5.04 7.63
CA GLU A 114 -1.89 -5.33 8.73
C GLU A 114 -1.45 -6.79 8.70
N SER A 115 -0.15 -7.03 8.80
CA SER A 115 0.42 -8.38 8.93
C SER A 115 0.42 -8.86 10.39
N ILE A 116 0.46 -10.19 10.57
CA ILE A 116 0.81 -10.79 11.84
C ILE A 116 2.34 -10.92 11.89
N GLY A 117 2.97 -10.02 12.63
CA GLY A 117 4.43 -9.93 12.72
C GLY A 117 5.07 -9.10 11.61
N ASP A 118 6.37 -8.89 11.73
CA ASP A 118 7.17 -8.13 10.78
C ASP A 118 7.53 -9.00 9.56
N LEU A 119 7.23 -8.49 8.38
CA LEU A 119 7.50 -9.14 7.10
C LEU A 119 8.69 -8.52 6.35
N THR A 120 9.30 -7.45 6.87
CA THR A 120 10.37 -6.73 6.17
C THR A 120 11.64 -7.54 5.95
N ASP A 121 11.89 -8.56 6.79
CA ASP A 121 13.00 -9.51 6.64
C ASP A 121 12.61 -10.79 5.88
N LYS A 122 11.34 -10.95 5.54
CA LYS A 122 10.81 -12.14 4.84
C LYS A 122 10.75 -11.95 3.33
N PHE A 123 10.64 -10.72 2.89
CA PHE A 123 10.58 -10.32 1.49
C PHE A 123 11.68 -9.32 1.17
N LYS A 124 12.01 -9.22 -0.11
CA LYS A 124 12.98 -8.25 -0.64
C LYS A 124 12.32 -7.41 -1.73
N THR A 125 12.75 -6.15 -1.86
CA THR A 125 12.35 -5.31 -2.98
C THR A 125 12.63 -6.02 -4.29
N GLY A 126 11.61 -6.12 -5.15
CA GLY A 126 11.64 -6.83 -6.42
C GLY A 126 11.08 -8.26 -6.38
N ASP A 127 10.82 -8.84 -5.20
CA ASP A 127 10.13 -10.13 -5.14
C ASP A 127 8.73 -10.00 -5.77
N GLU A 128 8.32 -11.01 -6.55
CA GLU A 128 6.93 -11.20 -6.96
C GLU A 128 6.16 -11.86 -5.82
N ILE A 129 5.05 -11.26 -5.43
CA ILE A 129 4.24 -11.77 -4.31
C ILE A 129 2.77 -11.86 -4.68
N GLU A 130 2.08 -12.75 -3.99
CA GLU A 130 0.63 -12.90 -4.04
C GLU A 130 0.01 -12.64 -2.68
N ILE A 131 -1.06 -11.85 -2.64
CA ILE A 131 -1.89 -11.61 -1.48
C ILE A 131 -3.28 -12.21 -1.74
N SER A 132 -3.68 -13.19 -0.94
CA SER A 132 -5.05 -13.70 -0.92
C SER A 132 -5.87 -12.95 0.12
N LEU A 133 -6.77 -12.08 -0.33
CA LEU A 133 -7.64 -11.30 0.57
C LEU A 133 -8.68 -12.16 1.27
N LYS A 134 -9.14 -13.24 0.61
CA LYS A 134 -10.08 -14.20 1.19
C LYS A 134 -9.39 -15.15 2.16
N GLY A 135 -8.18 -15.61 1.81
CA GLY A 135 -7.38 -16.50 2.65
C GLY A 135 -6.65 -15.77 3.79
N LEU A 136 -6.58 -14.44 3.74
CA LEU A 136 -5.80 -13.61 4.67
C LEU A 136 -4.31 -14.01 4.68
N THR A 137 -3.76 -14.31 3.51
CA THR A 137 -2.39 -14.79 3.35
C THR A 137 -1.58 -13.93 2.38
N ILE A 138 -0.28 -13.94 2.58
CA ILE A 138 0.73 -13.36 1.68
C ILE A 138 1.89 -14.33 1.53
N GLU A 139 2.35 -14.52 0.30
CA GLU A 139 3.45 -15.41 -0.04
C GLU A 139 4.20 -14.91 -1.27
N LYS A 140 5.39 -15.47 -1.52
CA LYS A 140 6.07 -15.25 -2.80
C LYS A 140 5.33 -15.99 -3.90
N ASP A 141 5.21 -15.36 -5.07
CA ASP A 141 4.68 -16.02 -6.26
C ASP A 141 5.75 -16.95 -6.85
N TYR A 142 5.49 -18.25 -6.76
CA TYR A 142 6.35 -19.31 -7.27
C TYR A 142 5.82 -19.90 -8.59
N SER A 143 5.06 -19.13 -9.35
CA SER A 143 4.38 -19.60 -10.58
C SER A 143 5.33 -20.23 -11.62
N GLU A 144 6.63 -19.98 -11.52
CA GLU A 144 7.67 -20.56 -12.38
C GLU A 144 8.43 -21.76 -11.75
N GLY A 145 8.05 -22.26 -10.56
CA GLY A 145 8.78 -23.32 -9.87
C GLY A 145 7.98 -24.15 -8.89
N LEU A 146 8.47 -25.38 -8.64
CA LEU A 146 7.83 -26.43 -7.82
C LEU A 146 7.94 -26.24 -6.28
N HIS A 147 8.37 -25.09 -5.78
CA HIS A 147 8.60 -24.90 -4.34
C HIS A 147 7.58 -23.92 -3.74
N ALA A 148 6.65 -24.46 -2.97
CA ALA A 148 5.84 -23.66 -2.05
C ALA A 148 6.76 -23.09 -0.95
N GLY A 149 6.85 -21.75 -0.87
CA GLY A 149 7.57 -21.06 0.20
C GLY A 149 6.71 -20.87 1.45
N PRO A 150 7.22 -20.15 2.45
CA PRO A 150 6.45 -19.84 3.64
C PRO A 150 5.27 -18.93 3.31
N ILE A 151 4.11 -19.26 3.91
CA ILE A 151 2.89 -18.46 3.85
C ILE A 151 2.79 -17.66 5.14
N TYR A 152 2.56 -16.35 5.02
CA TYR A 152 2.38 -15.46 6.15
C TYR A 152 0.93 -14.99 6.25
N THR A 153 0.51 -14.56 7.44
CA THR A 153 -0.88 -14.21 7.71
C THR A 153 -1.09 -12.71 7.79
N ILE A 154 -2.18 -12.24 7.21
CA ILE A 154 -2.67 -10.88 7.30
C ILE A 154 -3.82 -10.86 8.33
N LYS A 155 -3.90 -9.81 9.14
CA LYS A 155 -5.01 -9.62 10.09
C LYS A 155 -6.33 -9.40 9.34
N PRO A 156 -7.46 -9.86 9.90
CA PRO A 156 -8.78 -9.52 9.37
C PRO A 156 -8.97 -8.01 9.29
N PHE A 157 -9.42 -7.51 8.16
CA PHE A 157 -9.58 -6.07 7.87
C PHE A 157 -11.05 -5.64 7.70
N GLY A 158 -12.00 -6.51 8.04
CA GLY A 158 -13.44 -6.22 8.03
C GLY A 158 -13.93 -5.68 6.67
N PRO A 159 -14.74 -4.62 6.63
CA PRO A 159 -15.35 -4.10 5.41
C PRO A 159 -14.40 -3.22 4.57
N VAL A 160 -13.12 -3.12 4.90
CA VAL A 160 -12.17 -2.20 4.23
C VAL A 160 -12.10 -2.45 2.73
N LYS A 161 -12.03 -3.70 2.31
CA LYS A 161 -12.06 -4.08 0.88
C LYS A 161 -13.29 -3.52 0.16
N ASP A 162 -14.46 -3.66 0.77
CA ASP A 162 -15.72 -3.21 0.17
C ASP A 162 -15.82 -1.69 0.13
N ILE A 163 -15.28 -1.00 1.15
CA ILE A 163 -15.19 0.46 1.20
C ILE A 163 -14.29 0.97 0.07
N ILE A 164 -13.11 0.38 -0.10
CA ILE A 164 -12.17 0.74 -1.18
C ILE A 164 -12.81 0.44 -2.54
N ALA A 165 -13.42 -0.72 -2.73
CA ALA A 165 -14.09 -1.10 -3.97
C ALA A 165 -15.28 -0.18 -4.33
N ALA A 166 -15.92 0.41 -3.32
CA ALA A 166 -16.99 1.38 -3.52
C ALA A 166 -16.49 2.80 -3.87
N GLY A 167 -15.18 3.06 -3.79
CA GLY A 167 -14.59 4.39 -3.97
C GLY A 167 -14.64 5.25 -2.70
N GLY A 168 -14.58 4.61 -1.54
CA GLY A 168 -14.50 5.25 -0.23
C GLY A 168 -15.77 5.13 0.63
N LEU A 169 -15.62 5.57 1.87
CA LEU A 169 -16.64 5.38 2.91
C LEU A 169 -17.98 6.04 2.57
N THR A 170 -17.96 7.23 1.99
CA THR A 170 -19.18 7.95 1.60
C THR A 170 -19.97 7.19 0.54
N ALA A 171 -19.29 6.69 -0.50
CA ALA A 171 -19.92 5.92 -1.56
C ALA A 171 -20.45 4.57 -1.05
N TYR A 172 -19.68 3.90 -0.19
CA TYR A 172 -20.05 2.66 0.47
C TYR A 172 -21.34 2.82 1.31
N ASN A 173 -21.42 3.87 2.13
CA ASN A 173 -22.59 4.14 2.96
C ASN A 173 -23.83 4.47 2.10
N LYS A 174 -23.69 5.28 1.04
CA LYS A 174 -24.78 5.55 0.10
C LYS A 174 -25.31 4.25 -0.51
N LYS A 175 -24.43 3.36 -0.97
CA LYS A 175 -24.83 2.07 -1.55
C LYS A 175 -25.60 1.20 -0.55
N LYS A 176 -25.17 1.16 0.72
CA LYS A 176 -25.88 0.41 1.78
C LYS A 176 -27.26 0.96 2.07
N LEU A 177 -27.44 2.28 2.06
CA LEU A 177 -28.72 2.92 2.34
C LEU A 177 -29.73 2.75 1.18
N THR A 178 -29.24 2.55 -0.05
CA THR A 178 -30.07 2.39 -1.24
C THR A 178 -30.34 0.94 -1.63
N SER A 179 -29.65 -0.02 -1.02
CA SER A 179 -29.90 -1.45 -1.24
C SER A 179 -31.13 -1.88 -0.42
N PRO A 180 -32.18 -2.46 -1.02
CA PRO A 180 -33.30 -3.03 -0.26
C PRO A 180 -32.78 -4.15 0.65
N GLN A 181 -33.31 -4.21 1.87
CA GLN A 181 -33.09 -5.33 2.82
C GLN A 181 -33.76 -6.59 2.33
#